data_1f1139ea75b6fd32eb82bd0e3eda8808
#
_entry.id   1f1139ea75b6fd32eb82bd0e3eda8808
#
_cell.length_a   1.000
_cell.length_b   1.000
_cell.length_c   1.000
_cell.angle_alpha   90.00
_cell.angle_beta   90.00
_cell.angle_gamma   90.00
#
_symmetry.space_group_name_H-M   'P 1'
#
loop_
_entity.id
_entity.type
_entity.pdbx_description
1 polymer ?
#
loop_
_entity_poly.entity_id
_entity_poly.type
_entity_poly.pdbx_seq_one_letter_code
_entity_poly.pdbx_strand_id
1 'polypeptide(L)'
;MKTVRAIMNKSSKKWNMVIGNKTYSSANKKYMEWRAQHNNMAIEFVNDEVVSAPKTDTVSTGEKFNINTRFSFVEKLVKMVASGTQASGVITGQGGLGKSYTVLKTLELAGYNDVSEVASFEVGTKINRQKSFVVVKGYSTPKGLFRTLYENNGSVIVFDDCDSVLKDPIALNILKGALDSYGK
;
A
#
# COMPACT_ATOMS: atom_id res chain seq x y z
N MET A 1 -17.26 15.64 -35.97
CA MET A 1 -17.51 16.38 -34.73
C MET A 1 -17.07 15.50 -33.57
N LYS A 2 -16.24 16.00 -32.64
CA LYS A 2 -15.80 15.19 -31.48
C LYS A 2 -16.98 15.06 -30.50
N THR A 3 -17.19 13.86 -29.94
CA THR A 3 -18.25 13.60 -28.96
C THR A 3 -17.64 13.52 -27.56
N VAL A 4 -18.28 14.15 -26.58
CA VAL A 4 -17.93 14.05 -25.16
C VAL A 4 -19.02 13.26 -24.44
N ARG A 5 -18.64 12.40 -23.49
CA ARG A 5 -19.59 11.65 -22.65
C ARG A 5 -19.80 12.34 -21.33
N ALA A 6 -21.06 12.50 -20.95
CA ALA A 6 -21.46 12.94 -19.63
C ALA A 6 -22.02 11.74 -18.85
N ILE A 7 -21.39 11.40 -17.74
CA ILE A 7 -21.69 10.23 -16.91
C ILE A 7 -22.42 10.68 -15.65
N MET A 8 -23.53 10.01 -15.29
CA MET A 8 -24.27 10.32 -14.08
C MET A 8 -23.58 9.73 -12.84
N ASN A 9 -23.20 10.57 -11.90
CA ASN A 9 -22.73 10.11 -10.61
C ASN A 9 -23.93 9.85 -9.68
N LYS A 10 -24.18 8.58 -9.34
CA LYS A 10 -25.35 8.15 -8.54
C LYS A 10 -25.34 8.71 -7.13
N SER A 11 -24.16 8.87 -6.51
CA SER A 11 -24.04 9.38 -5.13
C SER A 11 -24.35 10.87 -5.05
N SER A 12 -23.88 11.67 -6.00
CA SER A 12 -24.09 13.12 -6.02
C SER A 12 -25.27 13.56 -6.87
N LYS A 13 -25.91 12.66 -7.63
CA LYS A 13 -26.97 12.92 -8.60
C LYS A 13 -26.60 14.03 -9.61
N LYS A 14 -25.32 14.10 -9.99
CA LYS A 14 -24.79 15.09 -10.93
C LYS A 14 -24.16 14.39 -12.14
N TRP A 15 -24.29 15.03 -13.30
CA TRP A 15 -23.60 14.65 -14.51
C TRP A 15 -22.17 15.16 -14.47
N ASN A 16 -21.20 14.31 -14.79
CA ASN A 16 -19.80 14.66 -14.89
C ASN A 16 -19.32 14.49 -16.32
N MET A 17 -18.58 15.45 -16.84
CA MET A 17 -18.06 15.46 -18.20
C MET A 17 -16.64 16.06 -18.20
N VAL A 18 -15.74 15.52 -19.00
CA VAL A 18 -14.36 16.01 -19.15
C VAL A 18 -14.15 16.57 -20.56
N ILE A 19 -13.71 17.82 -20.64
CA ILE A 19 -13.33 18.47 -21.89
C ILE A 19 -11.89 18.96 -21.75
N GLY A 20 -10.96 18.36 -22.51
CA GLY A 20 -9.52 18.57 -22.32
C GLY A 20 -9.09 18.20 -20.90
N ASN A 21 -8.44 19.11 -20.19
CA ASN A 21 -7.98 18.90 -18.81
C ASN A 21 -8.97 19.42 -17.74
N LYS A 22 -10.20 19.77 -18.12
CA LYS A 22 -11.18 20.34 -17.20
C LYS A 22 -12.38 19.40 -17.01
N THR A 23 -12.75 19.20 -15.75
CA THR A 23 -13.95 18.42 -15.36
C THR A 23 -15.10 19.37 -15.03
N TYR A 24 -16.27 19.12 -15.63
CA TYR A 24 -17.51 19.84 -15.39
C TYR A 24 -18.49 18.92 -14.71
N SER A 25 -19.20 19.45 -13.68
CA SER A 25 -20.17 18.68 -12.91
C SER A 25 -21.44 19.50 -12.70
N SER A 26 -22.61 18.96 -13.06
CA SER A 26 -23.91 19.62 -12.87
C SER A 26 -25.06 18.62 -12.81
N ALA A 27 -26.08 18.91 -12.00
CA ALA A 27 -27.34 18.19 -12.03
C ALA A 27 -28.22 18.57 -13.25
N ASN A 28 -27.92 19.70 -13.90
CA ASN A 28 -28.67 20.22 -15.04
C ASN A 28 -28.08 19.75 -16.36
N LYS A 29 -28.81 18.90 -17.11
CA LYS A 29 -28.42 18.42 -18.43
C LYS A 29 -28.22 19.53 -19.44
N LYS A 30 -29.13 20.54 -19.47
CA LYS A 30 -29.03 21.67 -20.40
C LYS A 30 -27.75 22.46 -20.24
N TYR A 31 -27.24 22.60 -19.00
CA TYR A 31 -25.93 23.22 -18.76
C TYR A 31 -24.80 22.38 -19.36
N MET A 32 -24.86 21.07 -19.24
CA MET A 32 -23.84 20.19 -19.81
C MET A 32 -23.85 20.23 -21.35
N GLU A 33 -25.04 20.23 -21.96
CA GLU A 33 -25.25 20.39 -23.42
C GLU A 33 -24.68 21.73 -23.92
N TRP A 34 -25.05 22.82 -23.26
CA TRP A 34 -24.56 24.15 -23.57
C TRP A 34 -23.01 24.20 -23.51
N ARG A 35 -22.43 23.56 -22.47
CA ARG A 35 -20.99 23.54 -22.27
C ARG A 35 -20.25 22.74 -23.37
N ALA A 36 -20.81 21.61 -23.78
CA ALA A 36 -20.28 20.82 -24.89
C ALA A 36 -20.32 21.58 -26.22
N GLN A 37 -21.46 22.22 -26.51
CA GLN A 37 -21.66 23.00 -27.73
C GLN A 37 -20.67 24.18 -27.82
N HIS A 38 -20.42 24.89 -26.71
CA HIS A 38 -19.42 25.99 -26.66
C HIS A 38 -17.97 25.52 -26.88
N ASN A 39 -17.72 24.22 -26.82
CA ASN A 39 -16.43 23.61 -27.17
C ASN A 39 -16.47 22.84 -28.51
N ASN A 40 -17.48 23.11 -29.33
CA ASN A 40 -17.68 22.45 -30.64
C ASN A 40 -17.72 20.90 -30.54
N MET A 41 -18.35 20.36 -29.48
CA MET A 41 -18.49 18.96 -29.22
C MET A 41 -19.95 18.54 -29.16
N ALA A 42 -20.26 17.34 -29.65
CA ALA A 42 -21.52 16.69 -29.34
C ALA A 42 -21.46 16.04 -27.96
N ILE A 43 -22.58 15.92 -27.27
CA ILE A 43 -22.65 15.29 -25.93
C ILE A 43 -23.48 14.02 -25.98
N GLU A 44 -23.01 12.98 -25.33
CA GLU A 44 -23.72 11.72 -25.09
C GLU A 44 -23.93 11.55 -23.58
N PHE A 45 -25.17 11.41 -23.15
CA PHE A 45 -25.51 11.14 -21.74
C PHE A 45 -25.55 9.62 -21.53
N VAL A 46 -24.67 9.12 -20.69
CA VAL A 46 -24.59 7.72 -20.30
C VAL A 46 -25.12 7.59 -18.88
N ASN A 47 -26.24 6.92 -18.70
CA ASN A 47 -26.68 6.51 -17.36
C ASN A 47 -25.77 5.35 -16.94
N ASP A 48 -25.08 5.54 -15.83
CA ASP A 48 -24.17 4.53 -15.27
C ASP A 48 -24.87 3.16 -15.11
N GLU A 49 -24.72 2.28 -16.07
CA GLU A 49 -24.50 0.90 -15.74
C GLU A 49 -23.05 0.86 -15.25
N VAL A 50 -22.90 0.72 -13.94
CA VAL A 50 -21.65 0.48 -13.20
C VAL A 50 -20.39 0.51 -14.08
N VAL A 51 -19.88 1.69 -14.42
CA VAL A 51 -18.47 1.82 -14.71
C VAL A 51 -17.82 1.85 -13.33
N SER A 52 -17.49 0.65 -12.82
CA SER A 52 -16.47 0.51 -11.80
C SER A 52 -15.35 1.47 -12.15
N ALA A 53 -14.86 2.23 -11.15
CA ALA A 53 -13.62 2.99 -11.23
C ALA A 53 -12.63 2.23 -12.09
N PRO A 54 -11.74 2.93 -12.86
CA PRO A 54 -10.74 2.23 -13.63
C PRO A 54 -10.13 1.24 -12.65
N LYS A 55 -10.48 -0.02 -12.79
CA LYS A 55 -9.74 -1.09 -12.21
C LYS A 55 -8.36 -0.83 -12.78
N THR A 56 -7.44 -0.37 -11.97
CA THR A 56 -6.05 -0.72 -12.20
C THR A 56 -6.15 -2.13 -12.73
N ASP A 57 -5.70 -2.35 -13.95
CA ASP A 57 -5.67 -3.65 -14.54
C ASP A 57 -4.98 -4.56 -13.53
N THR A 58 -5.78 -5.12 -12.62
CA THR A 58 -5.42 -6.35 -11.99
C THR A 58 -5.45 -7.29 -13.16
N VAL A 59 -4.27 -7.53 -13.71
CA VAL A 59 -4.01 -8.64 -14.60
C VAL A 59 -4.73 -9.81 -13.96
N SER A 60 -5.93 -10.10 -14.44
CA SER A 60 -6.64 -11.33 -14.13
C SER A 60 -5.95 -12.41 -14.94
N THR A 61 -4.68 -12.64 -14.61
CA THR A 61 -4.03 -13.87 -14.99
C THR A 61 -4.77 -14.96 -14.23
N GLY A 62 -5.53 -15.70 -14.98
CA GLY A 62 -6.16 -16.92 -14.50
C GLY A 62 -5.18 -17.76 -13.70
N GLU A 63 -5.66 -18.60 -12.85
CA GLU A 63 -5.10 -19.42 -11.79
C GLU A 63 -4.99 -18.67 -10.47
N LYS A 64 -6.09 -18.70 -9.75
CA LYS A 64 -6.08 -18.37 -8.32
C LYS A 64 -5.25 -19.44 -7.63
N PHE A 65 -4.00 -19.12 -7.32
CA PHE A 65 -3.18 -19.98 -6.48
C PHE A 65 -3.95 -20.36 -5.21
N ASN A 66 -3.89 -21.61 -4.83
CA ASN A 66 -4.48 -22.09 -3.59
C ASN A 66 -3.81 -21.38 -2.39
N ILE A 67 -4.43 -21.45 -1.23
CA ILE A 67 -3.97 -20.74 -0.03
C ILE A 67 -2.55 -21.16 0.36
N ASN A 68 -2.22 -22.43 0.27
CA ASN A 68 -0.89 -22.94 0.63
C ASN A 68 0.21 -22.39 -0.29
N THR A 69 -0.08 -22.33 -1.59
CA THR A 69 0.85 -21.73 -2.58
C THR A 69 1.07 -20.23 -2.28
N ARG A 70 0.01 -19.51 -1.92
CA ARG A 70 0.14 -18.09 -1.53
C ARG A 70 1.02 -17.92 -0.29
N PHE A 71 0.86 -18.75 0.72
CA PHE A 71 1.70 -18.72 1.90
C PHE A 71 3.16 -19.14 1.60
N SER A 72 3.39 -20.06 0.68
CA SER A 72 4.76 -20.38 0.25
C SER A 72 5.46 -19.17 -0.42
N PHE A 73 4.72 -18.29 -1.10
CA PHE A 73 5.27 -17.03 -1.60
C PHE A 73 5.61 -16.06 -0.47
N VAL A 74 4.78 -15.98 0.57
CA VAL A 74 5.09 -15.18 1.78
C VAL A 74 6.38 -15.66 2.42
N GLU A 75 6.54 -16.98 2.63
CA GLU A 75 7.76 -17.56 3.20
C GLU A 75 9.01 -17.23 2.35
N LYS A 76 8.91 -17.34 1.03
CA LYS A 76 10.01 -16.99 0.12
C LYS A 76 10.37 -15.51 0.22
N LEU A 77 9.37 -14.62 0.22
CA LEU A 77 9.59 -13.17 0.37
C LEU A 77 10.28 -12.86 1.69
N VAL A 78 9.81 -13.45 2.81
CA VAL A 78 10.44 -13.25 4.12
C VAL A 78 11.89 -13.71 4.12
N LYS A 79 12.20 -14.86 3.53
CA LYS A 79 13.60 -15.35 3.39
C LYS A 79 14.45 -14.41 2.55
N MET A 80 13.92 -13.83 1.47
CA MET A 80 14.63 -12.84 0.64
C MET A 80 14.94 -11.56 1.42
N VAL A 81 14.01 -11.08 2.24
CA VAL A 81 14.25 -9.91 3.11
C VAL A 81 15.26 -10.26 4.19
N ALA A 82 15.10 -11.40 4.85
CA ALA A 82 16.02 -11.85 5.90
C ALA A 82 17.46 -12.03 5.41
N SER A 83 17.64 -12.50 4.18
CA SER A 83 18.96 -12.64 3.55
C SER A 83 19.54 -11.33 3.00
N GLY A 84 18.78 -10.24 3.03
CA GLY A 84 19.19 -8.96 2.43
C GLY A 84 19.11 -8.90 0.90
N THR A 85 18.55 -9.94 0.26
CA THR A 85 18.33 -9.95 -1.20
C THR A 85 17.27 -8.92 -1.62
N GLN A 86 16.29 -8.66 -0.75
CA GLN A 86 15.30 -7.60 -0.87
C GLN A 86 15.37 -6.67 0.33
N ALA A 87 15.27 -5.36 0.10
CA ALA A 87 15.27 -4.37 1.17
C ALA A 87 14.01 -4.45 2.05
N SER A 88 12.87 -4.80 1.46
CA SER A 88 11.58 -4.89 2.17
C SER A 88 10.56 -5.74 1.43
N GLY A 89 9.46 -6.08 2.11
CA GLY A 89 8.30 -6.76 1.54
C GLY A 89 7.01 -6.27 2.17
N VAL A 90 5.95 -6.17 1.40
CA VAL A 90 4.62 -5.81 1.90
C VAL A 90 3.67 -6.97 1.67
N ILE A 91 3.01 -7.42 2.72
CA ILE A 91 2.07 -8.54 2.70
C ILE A 91 0.69 -8.02 3.07
N THR A 92 -0.24 -8.08 2.13
CA THR A 92 -1.62 -7.62 2.31
C THR A 92 -2.60 -8.79 2.18
N GLY A 93 -3.78 -8.65 2.77
CA GLY A 93 -4.86 -9.64 2.68
C GLY A 93 -5.80 -9.57 3.88
N GLN A 94 -6.88 -10.35 3.84
CA GLN A 94 -7.89 -10.37 4.90
C GLN A 94 -7.29 -10.69 6.27
N GLY A 95 -7.90 -10.15 7.33
CA GLY A 95 -7.56 -10.47 8.72
C GLY A 95 -7.75 -11.97 9.02
N GLY A 96 -7.05 -12.48 10.03
CA GLY A 96 -7.25 -13.84 10.53
C GLY A 96 -6.66 -14.98 9.67
N LEU A 97 -6.01 -14.69 8.54
CA LEU A 97 -5.42 -15.72 7.66
C LEU A 97 -4.07 -16.27 8.14
N GLY A 98 -3.50 -15.76 9.23
CA GLY A 98 -2.20 -16.21 9.72
C GLY A 98 -0.99 -15.55 9.08
N LYS A 99 -1.13 -14.37 8.44
CA LYS A 99 -0.03 -13.64 7.79
C LYS A 99 1.12 -13.37 8.76
N SER A 100 0.83 -12.69 9.88
CA SER A 100 1.83 -12.34 10.90
C SER A 100 2.49 -13.60 11.47
N TYR A 101 1.71 -14.62 11.77
CA TYR A 101 2.23 -15.91 12.24
C TYR A 101 3.22 -16.51 11.23
N THR A 102 2.88 -16.54 9.94
CA THR A 102 3.76 -17.10 8.90
C THR A 102 5.06 -16.32 8.80
N VAL A 103 5.02 -14.98 8.87
CA VAL A 103 6.20 -14.13 8.84
C VAL A 103 7.13 -14.46 10.00
N LEU A 104 6.61 -14.41 11.24
CA LEU A 104 7.40 -14.63 12.44
C LEU A 104 7.96 -16.05 12.48
N LYS A 105 7.12 -17.05 12.18
CA LYS A 105 7.55 -18.44 12.14
C LYS A 105 8.62 -18.71 11.09
N THR A 106 8.55 -18.06 9.95
CA THR A 106 9.58 -18.19 8.91
C THR A 106 10.91 -17.59 9.35
N LEU A 107 10.89 -16.46 10.06
CA LEU A 107 12.10 -15.85 10.63
C LEU A 107 12.74 -16.75 11.69
N GLU A 108 11.94 -17.28 12.62
CA GLU A 108 12.39 -18.22 13.64
C GLU A 108 13.04 -19.48 13.02
N LEU A 109 12.37 -20.09 12.02
CA LEU A 109 12.88 -21.28 11.32
C LEU A 109 14.16 -20.97 10.50
N ALA A 110 14.37 -19.71 10.10
CA ALA A 110 15.60 -19.25 9.46
C ALA A 110 16.71 -18.93 10.47
N GLY A 111 16.46 -19.14 11.77
CA GLY A 111 17.44 -18.93 12.84
C GLY A 111 17.56 -17.48 13.32
N TYR A 112 16.50 -16.67 13.10
CA TYR A 112 16.42 -15.31 13.64
C TYR A 112 15.77 -15.32 15.02
N ASN A 113 16.30 -14.53 15.95
CA ASN A 113 15.80 -14.41 17.31
C ASN A 113 14.92 -13.15 17.43
N ASP A 114 13.77 -13.28 18.12
CA ASP A 114 12.94 -12.15 18.49
C ASP A 114 13.63 -11.35 19.61
N VAL A 115 13.91 -10.09 19.36
CA VAL A 115 14.51 -9.18 20.34
C VAL A 115 13.58 -8.00 20.67
N SER A 116 12.29 -8.13 20.39
CA SER A 116 11.28 -7.07 20.58
C SER A 116 11.21 -6.59 22.02
N GLU A 117 11.30 -7.50 22.99
CA GLU A 117 11.26 -7.15 24.42
C GLU A 117 12.56 -6.48 24.89
N VAL A 118 13.70 -6.92 24.38
CA VAL A 118 15.03 -6.39 24.74
C VAL A 118 15.22 -4.97 24.19
N ALA A 119 14.69 -4.69 23.00
CA ALA A 119 14.79 -3.40 22.34
C ALA A 119 14.04 -2.26 23.09
N SER A 120 13.12 -2.59 24.01
CA SER A 120 12.30 -1.62 24.71
C SER A 120 12.91 -1.09 26.04
N PHE A 121 13.96 -1.73 26.57
CA PHE A 121 14.39 -1.49 27.97
C PHE A 121 15.58 -0.56 28.15
N GLU A 122 16.50 -0.40 27.19
CA GLU A 122 17.64 0.50 27.40
C GLU A 122 18.02 1.26 26.13
N VAL A 123 17.98 2.58 26.24
CA VAL A 123 18.51 3.47 25.19
C VAL A 123 20.03 3.32 25.11
N GLY A 124 20.54 2.83 23.99
CA GLY A 124 21.97 2.69 23.77
C GLY A 124 22.54 1.29 23.98
N THR A 125 21.73 0.29 24.36
CA THR A 125 22.19 -1.09 24.47
C THR A 125 22.54 -1.65 23.10
N LYS A 126 23.79 -2.06 22.89
CA LYS A 126 24.21 -2.75 21.68
C LYS A 126 23.71 -4.19 21.72
N ILE A 127 22.59 -4.44 21.09
CA ILE A 127 22.06 -5.79 20.86
C ILE A 127 22.89 -6.43 19.74
N ASN A 128 23.29 -7.69 19.91
CA ASN A 128 23.84 -8.46 18.79
C ASN A 128 22.73 -8.68 17.77
N ARG A 129 22.78 -7.90 16.69
CA ARG A 129 21.70 -7.82 15.68
C ARG A 129 21.88 -8.80 14.53
N GLN A 130 22.92 -9.63 14.58
CA GLN A 130 23.07 -10.72 13.63
C GLN A 130 21.95 -11.73 13.85
N LYS A 131 21.17 -11.96 12.80
CA LYS A 131 20.01 -12.86 12.83
C LYS A 131 19.00 -12.53 13.95
N SER A 132 18.62 -11.26 14.05
CA SER A 132 17.57 -10.82 14.95
C SER A 132 16.42 -10.15 14.18
N PHE A 133 15.23 -10.19 14.77
CA PHE A 133 14.09 -9.42 14.29
C PHE A 133 13.38 -8.72 15.44
N VAL A 134 12.71 -7.62 15.11
CA VAL A 134 11.90 -6.82 16.03
C VAL A 134 10.50 -6.68 15.46
N VAL A 135 9.48 -6.87 16.30
CA VAL A 135 8.07 -6.69 15.92
C VAL A 135 7.56 -5.36 16.46
N VAL A 136 7.07 -4.50 15.57
CA VAL A 136 6.42 -3.24 15.91
C VAL A 136 4.93 -3.40 15.61
N LYS A 137 4.08 -3.16 16.60
CA LYS A 137 2.62 -3.30 16.49
C LYS A 137 1.90 -1.98 16.72
N GLY A 138 0.82 -1.78 15.97
CA GLY A 138 -0.10 -0.67 16.16
C GLY A 138 0.44 0.68 15.67
N TYR A 139 0.22 1.74 16.46
CA TYR A 139 0.56 3.11 16.08
C TYR A 139 2.02 3.46 16.34
N SER A 140 2.68 4.06 15.34
CA SER A 140 4.01 4.65 15.50
C SER A 140 4.02 6.08 14.98
N THR A 141 4.61 7.00 15.77
CA THR A 141 4.88 8.37 15.31
C THR A 141 6.09 8.39 14.36
N PRO A 142 6.25 9.41 13.50
CA PRO A 142 7.45 9.54 12.67
C PRO A 142 8.76 9.51 13.46
N LYS A 143 8.80 10.17 14.63
CA LYS A 143 9.96 10.14 15.53
C LYS A 143 10.21 8.74 16.09
N GLY A 144 9.15 8.05 16.50
CA GLY A 144 9.23 6.66 16.99
C GLY A 144 9.73 5.73 15.88
N LEU A 145 9.21 5.87 14.67
CA LEU A 145 9.66 5.11 13.52
C LEU A 145 11.16 5.34 13.24
N PHE A 146 11.60 6.59 13.14
CA PHE A 146 13.01 6.91 12.93
C PHE A 146 13.91 6.25 13.99
N ARG A 147 13.50 6.36 15.27
CA ARG A 147 14.21 5.73 16.37
C ARG A 147 14.26 4.21 16.23
N THR A 148 13.14 3.57 15.91
CA THR A 148 13.05 2.11 15.68
C THR A 148 14.01 1.67 14.56
N LEU A 149 14.01 2.38 13.43
CA LEU A 149 14.91 2.08 12.31
C LEU A 149 16.38 2.26 12.70
N TYR A 150 16.72 3.32 13.42
CA TYR A 150 18.09 3.61 13.86
C TYR A 150 18.60 2.60 14.88
N GLU A 151 17.82 2.31 15.93
CA GLU A 151 18.21 1.39 17.00
C GLU A 151 18.26 -0.05 16.55
N ASN A 152 17.48 -0.43 15.54
CA ASN A 152 17.40 -1.79 15.01
C ASN A 152 18.05 -1.95 13.63
N ASN A 153 19.01 -1.08 13.31
CA ASN A 153 19.78 -1.21 12.09
C ASN A 153 20.55 -2.55 12.08
N GLY A 154 20.38 -3.34 11.04
CA GLY A 154 20.94 -4.70 10.90
C GLY A 154 20.03 -5.84 11.38
N SER A 155 18.86 -5.53 11.96
CA SER A 155 17.80 -6.50 12.26
C SER A 155 16.71 -6.47 11.19
N VAL A 156 15.93 -7.53 11.09
CA VAL A 156 14.67 -7.50 10.34
C VAL A 156 13.60 -6.81 11.18
N ILE A 157 12.97 -5.76 10.66
CA ILE A 157 11.89 -5.05 11.37
C ILE A 157 10.56 -5.46 10.75
N VAL A 158 9.68 -6.03 11.55
CA VAL A 158 8.33 -6.45 11.16
C VAL A 158 7.32 -5.44 11.67
N PHE A 159 6.69 -4.69 10.76
CA PHE A 159 5.55 -3.81 11.09
C PHE A 159 4.25 -4.60 10.95
N ASP A 160 3.59 -4.87 12.07
CA ASP A 160 2.34 -5.63 12.14
C ASP A 160 1.19 -4.70 12.52
N ASP A 161 0.17 -4.58 11.65
CA ASP A 161 -0.96 -3.68 11.81
C ASP A 161 -0.58 -2.19 12.04
N CYS A 162 0.50 -1.73 11.40
CA CYS A 162 1.04 -0.37 11.52
C CYS A 162 0.59 0.55 10.38
N ASP A 163 -0.67 0.51 9.98
CA ASP A 163 -1.23 1.30 8.88
C ASP A 163 -0.99 2.82 9.02
N SER A 164 -0.90 3.31 10.25
CA SER A 164 -0.64 4.73 10.54
C SER A 164 0.67 5.21 9.94
N VAL A 165 1.70 4.38 9.92
CA VAL A 165 3.02 4.69 9.35
C VAL A 165 2.92 4.94 7.84
N LEU A 166 2.09 4.17 7.13
CA LEU A 166 1.91 4.30 5.69
C LEU A 166 0.99 5.47 5.30
N LYS A 167 0.17 5.96 6.23
CA LYS A 167 -0.75 7.09 6.04
C LYS A 167 -0.12 8.45 6.39
N ASP A 168 0.94 8.46 7.17
CA ASP A 168 1.66 9.68 7.57
C ASP A 168 2.73 10.02 6.51
N PRO A 169 2.66 11.19 5.84
CA PRO A 169 3.63 11.57 4.80
C PRO A 169 5.07 11.65 5.31
N ILE A 170 5.28 12.06 6.57
CA ILE A 170 6.62 12.19 7.16
C ILE A 170 7.19 10.80 7.43
N ALA A 171 6.40 9.92 8.05
CA ALA A 171 6.79 8.52 8.28
C ALA A 171 7.09 7.79 6.96
N LEU A 172 6.24 8.00 5.94
CA LEU A 172 6.45 7.40 4.63
C LEU A 172 7.76 7.87 3.96
N ASN A 173 8.12 9.16 4.10
CA ASN A 173 9.39 9.67 3.58
C ASN A 173 10.59 9.09 4.33
N ILE A 174 10.49 8.91 5.64
CA ILE A 174 11.52 8.23 6.45
C ILE A 174 11.70 6.80 5.95
N LEU A 175 10.61 6.06 5.73
CA LEU A 175 10.68 4.69 5.19
C LEU A 175 11.31 4.65 3.81
N LYS A 176 10.94 5.56 2.90
CA LYS A 176 11.54 5.63 1.57
C LYS A 176 13.06 5.81 1.66
N GLY A 177 13.52 6.73 2.50
CA GLY A 177 14.96 6.95 2.70
C GLY A 177 15.67 5.73 3.33
N ALA A 178 15.04 5.04 4.26
CA ALA A 178 15.60 3.85 4.91
C ALA A 178 15.65 2.62 3.98
N LEU A 179 14.74 2.54 3.00
CA LEU A 179 14.62 1.43 2.05
C LEU A 179 15.27 1.73 0.70
N ASP A 180 15.87 2.90 0.55
CA ASP A 180 16.55 3.28 -0.68
C ASP A 180 17.83 2.45 -0.83
N SER A 181 17.95 1.79 -1.98
CA SER A 181 19.09 0.92 -2.30
C SER A 181 20.23 1.64 -3.04
N TYR A 182 20.07 2.93 -3.34
CA TYR A 182 21.05 3.70 -4.13
C TYR A 182 22.30 4.14 -3.34
N GLY A 183 22.43 3.78 -2.08
CA GLY A 183 23.54 4.18 -1.22
C GLY A 183 24.45 3.04 -0.73
N LYS A 184 24.40 1.88 -1.36
CA LYS A 184 25.23 0.72 -0.99
C LYS A 184 26.36 0.51 -1.96
#